data_271d887984b9e7a74e7a4080dfcff0db
#
_entry.id   271d887984b9e7a74e7a4080dfcff0db
#
_cell.length_a   1.000
_cell.length_b   1.000
_cell.length_c   1.000
_cell.angle_alpha   90.00
_cell.angle_beta   90.00
_cell.angle_gamma   90.00
#
_symmetry.space_group_name_H-M   'P 1'
#
loop_
_entity.id
_entity.type
_entity.pdbx_description
1 polymer ?
#
loop_
_entity_poly.entity_id
_entity_poly.type
_entity_poly.pdbx_seq_one_letter_code
_entity_poly.pdbx_strand_id
1 'polypeptide(L)'
;GLIKNYYKQLIRANVGIIMHLSASTDMGNLAEYKVLTGSVYDAVTYGCDGVSIHVNIGSKYESEMIRDFSKISSECDKYGMPLLVMLYPRGEGIDSSDINNIKHVARIGLELGADMIKIPYISNENIFRELINNTPIPVLVAGGDKQDEEHVLNMVKSAITCGAKGVSIGRNIFQSDNKKI
;
A
#
# COMPACT_ATOMS: atom_id res chain seq x y z
N GLY A 1 3.14 9.74 -15.15
CA GLY A 1 2.10 10.56 -15.80
C GLY A 1 1.62 11.69 -14.92
N LEU A 2 0.86 11.41 -13.84
CA LEU A 2 0.23 12.47 -13.00
C LEU A 2 1.26 13.44 -12.39
N ILE A 3 2.32 12.94 -11.79
CA ILE A 3 3.35 13.80 -11.19
C ILE A 3 3.90 14.79 -12.22
N LYS A 4 4.24 14.32 -13.42
CA LYS A 4 4.75 15.18 -14.48
C LYS A 4 3.75 16.29 -14.86
N ASN A 5 2.46 15.98 -14.93
CA ASN A 5 1.42 16.92 -15.36
C ASN A 5 1.03 17.92 -14.27
N TYR A 6 1.10 17.52 -12.99
CA TYR A 6 0.65 18.32 -11.84
C TYR A 6 1.77 18.73 -10.90
N TYR A 7 3.03 18.64 -11.34
CA TYR A 7 4.22 18.89 -10.51
C TYR A 7 4.17 20.23 -9.75
N LYS A 8 3.80 21.30 -10.44
CA LYS A 8 3.73 22.65 -9.82
C LYS A 8 2.68 22.74 -8.71
N GLN A 9 1.55 22.06 -8.88
CA GLN A 9 0.48 22.01 -7.88
C GLN A 9 0.89 21.18 -6.68
N LEU A 10 1.52 20.02 -6.91
CA LEU A 10 1.98 19.10 -5.87
C LEU A 10 3.02 19.76 -4.95
N ILE A 11 4.03 20.44 -5.52
CA ILE A 11 5.04 21.15 -4.73
C ILE A 11 4.43 22.27 -3.89
N ARG A 12 3.47 23.02 -4.46
CA ARG A 12 2.79 24.11 -3.74
C ARG A 12 1.89 23.62 -2.60
N ALA A 13 1.42 22.39 -2.66
CA ALA A 13 0.55 21.81 -1.65
C ALA A 13 1.28 21.47 -0.34
N ASN A 14 2.62 21.51 -0.32
CA ASN A 14 3.46 21.16 0.83
C ASN A 14 3.11 19.77 1.42
N VAL A 15 2.91 18.78 0.55
CA VAL A 15 2.62 17.40 0.88
C VAL A 15 3.70 16.48 0.34
N GLY A 16 4.02 15.41 1.04
CA GLY A 16 4.92 14.38 0.53
C GLY A 16 4.35 13.68 -0.70
N ILE A 17 5.20 13.36 -1.66
CA ILE A 17 4.85 12.74 -2.93
C ILE A 17 5.38 11.31 -2.95
N ILE A 18 4.48 10.32 -2.95
CA ILE A 18 4.82 8.91 -3.17
C ILE A 18 4.46 8.53 -4.60
N MET A 19 5.46 8.14 -5.39
CA MET A 19 5.25 7.66 -6.76
C MET A 19 4.90 6.18 -6.76
N HIS A 20 3.70 5.84 -7.25
CA HIS A 20 3.31 4.44 -7.41
C HIS A 20 3.89 3.85 -8.70
N LEU A 21 4.68 2.77 -8.57
CA LEU A 21 5.48 2.21 -9.66
C LEU A 21 4.83 1.00 -10.34
N SER A 22 3.71 0.47 -9.82
CA SER A 22 3.06 -0.70 -10.41
C SER A 22 1.63 -0.38 -10.86
N ALA A 23 1.14 -1.10 -11.87
CA ALA A 23 -0.20 -0.90 -12.38
C ALA A 23 -0.82 -2.20 -12.92
N SER A 24 -2.14 -2.20 -12.97
CA SER A 24 -2.96 -3.12 -13.76
C SER A 24 -4.25 -2.40 -14.16
N THR A 25 -5.04 -2.98 -15.05
CA THR A 25 -6.35 -2.46 -15.45
C THR A 25 -7.43 -3.50 -15.18
N ASP A 26 -8.65 -3.03 -14.95
CA ASP A 26 -9.81 -3.90 -14.76
C ASP A 26 -10.41 -4.38 -16.10
N MET A 27 -9.91 -3.85 -17.24
CA MET A 27 -10.33 -4.27 -18.58
C MET A 27 -9.66 -5.56 -19.03
N GLY A 28 -8.50 -5.90 -18.47
CA GLY A 28 -7.77 -7.13 -18.78
C GLY A 28 -8.13 -8.27 -17.83
N ASN A 29 -7.89 -9.51 -18.29
CA ASN A 29 -8.14 -10.72 -17.48
C ASN A 29 -7.10 -10.91 -16.36
N LEU A 30 -6.16 -9.98 -16.18
CA LEU A 30 -5.01 -10.08 -15.29
C LEU A 30 -4.99 -8.94 -14.26
N ALA A 31 -6.15 -8.50 -13.78
CA ALA A 31 -6.27 -7.40 -12.81
C ALA A 31 -5.45 -7.63 -11.52
N GLU A 32 -5.22 -8.89 -11.16
CA GLU A 32 -4.41 -9.27 -10.00
C GLU A 32 -2.90 -9.16 -10.24
N TYR A 33 -2.46 -9.18 -11.49
CA TYR A 33 -1.05 -9.01 -11.83
C TYR A 33 -0.69 -7.53 -11.92
N LYS A 34 0.16 -7.07 -11.02
CA LYS A 34 0.64 -5.69 -10.95
C LYS A 34 2.01 -5.60 -11.58
N VAL A 35 2.07 -5.07 -12.80
CA VAL A 35 3.34 -4.91 -13.54
C VAL A 35 4.01 -3.59 -13.18
N LEU A 36 5.34 -3.55 -13.18
CA LEU A 36 6.09 -2.31 -13.00
C LEU A 36 5.92 -1.41 -14.24
N THR A 37 5.60 -0.14 -14.00
CA THR A 37 5.38 0.89 -15.01
C THR A 37 6.25 2.13 -14.81
N GLY A 38 7.14 2.10 -13.82
CA GLY A 38 8.10 3.13 -13.48
C GLY A 38 9.28 2.55 -12.73
N SER A 39 10.30 3.38 -12.49
CA SER A 39 11.52 3.02 -11.74
C SER A 39 11.72 3.94 -10.54
N VAL A 40 12.57 3.54 -9.59
CA VAL A 40 13.01 4.39 -8.49
C VAL A 40 13.77 5.60 -9.02
N TYR A 41 14.55 5.44 -10.08
CA TYR A 41 15.25 6.54 -10.75
C TYR A 41 14.28 7.61 -11.27
N ASP A 42 13.13 7.23 -11.85
CA ASP A 42 12.10 8.20 -12.25
C ASP A 42 11.59 9.01 -11.05
N ALA A 43 11.34 8.33 -9.92
CA ALA A 43 10.88 9.00 -8.71
C ALA A 43 11.90 10.00 -8.16
N VAL A 44 13.18 9.63 -8.14
CA VAL A 44 14.29 10.54 -7.77
C VAL A 44 14.32 11.74 -8.70
N THR A 45 14.22 11.52 -10.01
CA THR A 45 14.25 12.60 -11.02
C THR A 45 13.09 13.59 -10.85
N TYR A 46 11.93 13.14 -10.40
CA TYR A 46 10.78 13.98 -10.11
C TYR A 46 10.76 14.56 -8.70
N GLY A 47 11.79 14.31 -7.87
CA GLY A 47 11.85 14.80 -6.49
C GLY A 47 10.75 14.24 -5.61
N CYS A 48 10.42 12.97 -5.78
CA CYS A 48 9.46 12.29 -4.92
C CYS A 48 10.09 11.93 -3.58
N ASP A 49 9.28 11.91 -2.52
CA ASP A 49 9.69 11.59 -1.15
C ASP A 49 9.69 10.09 -0.87
N GLY A 50 9.08 9.30 -1.72
CA GLY A 50 9.01 7.84 -1.62
C GLY A 50 8.44 7.20 -2.88
N VAL A 51 8.51 5.89 -2.92
CA VAL A 51 7.87 5.08 -3.95
C VAL A 51 6.94 4.05 -3.33
N SER A 52 5.99 3.55 -4.13
CA SER A 52 5.16 2.44 -3.70
C SER A 52 4.96 1.42 -4.82
N ILE A 53 4.78 0.17 -4.42
CA ILE A 53 4.39 -0.95 -5.28
C ILE A 53 3.22 -1.71 -4.67
N HIS A 54 2.54 -2.51 -5.49
CA HIS A 54 1.46 -3.38 -5.05
C HIS A 54 1.80 -4.83 -5.38
N VAL A 55 1.70 -5.71 -4.39
CA VAL A 55 1.99 -7.14 -4.50
C VAL A 55 0.79 -7.94 -3.99
N ASN A 56 0.26 -8.82 -4.81
CA ASN A 56 -0.79 -9.76 -4.44
C ASN A 56 -0.17 -11.13 -4.16
N ILE A 57 -0.18 -11.54 -2.89
CA ILE A 57 0.33 -12.83 -2.43
C ILE A 57 -0.78 -13.88 -2.53
N GLY A 58 -0.47 -15.04 -3.09
CA GLY A 58 -1.41 -16.10 -3.42
C GLY A 58 -1.93 -16.05 -4.87
N SER A 59 -1.59 -15.00 -5.62
CA SER A 59 -1.87 -14.92 -7.06
C SER A 59 -0.97 -15.89 -7.85
N LYS A 60 -1.47 -16.40 -8.96
CA LYS A 60 -0.64 -17.19 -9.89
C LYS A 60 0.57 -16.44 -10.47
N TYR A 61 0.60 -15.11 -10.30
CA TYR A 61 1.70 -14.23 -10.70
C TYR A 61 2.53 -13.74 -9.50
N GLU A 62 2.40 -14.37 -8.35
CA GLU A 62 3.12 -14.02 -7.13
C GLU A 62 4.64 -13.96 -7.33
N SER A 63 5.20 -14.97 -8.00
CA SER A 63 6.66 -15.08 -8.22
C SER A 63 7.23 -13.90 -9.00
N GLU A 64 6.50 -13.39 -9.99
CA GLU A 64 6.87 -12.22 -10.77
C GLU A 64 6.80 -10.95 -9.92
N MET A 65 5.73 -10.78 -9.14
CA MET A 65 5.55 -9.63 -8.27
C MET A 65 6.56 -9.61 -7.11
N ILE A 66 6.92 -10.76 -6.55
CA ILE A 66 8.00 -10.88 -5.55
C ILE A 66 9.35 -10.51 -6.16
N ARG A 67 9.65 -10.95 -7.38
CA ARG A 67 10.88 -10.57 -8.11
C ARG A 67 10.94 -9.06 -8.34
N ASP A 68 9.83 -8.47 -8.76
CA ASP A 68 9.71 -7.03 -8.95
C ASP A 68 9.88 -6.28 -7.63
N PHE A 69 9.32 -6.78 -6.53
CA PHE A 69 9.49 -6.21 -5.20
C PHE A 69 10.97 -6.22 -4.79
N SER A 70 11.65 -7.36 -4.89
CA SER A 70 13.08 -7.47 -4.54
C SER A 70 13.94 -6.52 -5.36
N LYS A 71 13.63 -6.35 -6.66
CA LYS A 71 14.33 -5.40 -7.53
C LYS A 71 14.12 -3.96 -7.06
N ILE A 72 12.88 -3.55 -6.79
CA ILE A 72 12.57 -2.19 -6.34
C ILE A 72 13.16 -1.93 -4.95
N SER A 73 13.10 -2.89 -4.02
CA SER A 73 13.73 -2.77 -2.70
C SER A 73 15.24 -2.47 -2.83
N SER A 74 15.96 -3.23 -3.66
CA SER A 74 17.39 -3.00 -3.91
C SER A 74 17.69 -1.65 -4.58
N GLU A 75 16.80 -1.17 -5.47
CA GLU A 75 16.94 0.15 -6.06
C GLU A 75 16.66 1.25 -5.01
N CYS A 76 15.69 1.06 -4.13
CA CYS A 76 15.37 1.98 -3.03
C CYS A 76 16.56 2.15 -2.08
N ASP A 77 17.18 1.05 -1.66
CA ASP A 77 18.41 1.07 -0.86
C ASP A 77 19.52 1.88 -1.53
N LYS A 78 19.73 1.66 -2.82
CA LYS A 78 20.76 2.36 -3.60
C LYS A 78 20.58 3.88 -3.64
N TYR A 79 19.32 4.35 -3.70
CA TYR A 79 19.00 5.77 -3.81
C TYR A 79 18.59 6.41 -2.48
N GLY A 80 18.50 5.65 -1.39
CA GLY A 80 17.95 6.12 -0.11
C GLY A 80 16.47 6.53 -0.22
N MET A 81 15.70 5.84 -1.08
CA MET A 81 14.31 6.16 -1.36
C MET A 81 13.37 5.28 -0.52
N PRO A 82 12.51 5.86 0.34
CA PRO A 82 11.56 5.08 1.14
C PRO A 82 10.59 4.27 0.27
N LEU A 83 10.41 3.00 0.63
CA LEU A 83 9.55 2.04 -0.07
C LEU A 83 8.30 1.68 0.75
N LEU A 84 7.13 2.07 0.24
CA LEU A 84 5.83 1.60 0.71
C LEU A 84 5.37 0.40 -0.13
N VAL A 85 5.17 -0.76 0.48
CA VAL A 85 4.62 -1.92 -0.22
C VAL A 85 3.17 -2.17 0.18
N MET A 86 2.28 -2.15 -0.81
CA MET A 86 0.88 -2.50 -0.63
C MET A 86 0.74 -4.02 -0.81
N LEU A 87 0.44 -4.72 0.26
CA LEU A 87 0.39 -6.19 0.33
C LEU A 87 -1.03 -6.67 0.57
N TYR A 88 -1.50 -7.53 -0.31
CA TYR A 88 -2.83 -8.12 -0.19
C TYR A 88 -2.77 -9.63 -0.41
N PRO A 89 -3.40 -10.41 0.49
CA PRO A 89 -3.66 -11.81 0.17
C PRO A 89 -4.74 -11.87 -0.92
N ARG A 90 -4.39 -12.30 -2.11
CA ARG A 90 -5.29 -12.40 -3.28
C ARG A 90 -4.84 -13.50 -4.21
N GLY A 91 -5.78 -14.34 -4.62
CA GLY A 91 -5.58 -15.44 -5.55
C GLY A 91 -6.77 -16.36 -5.54
N GLU A 92 -6.75 -17.36 -6.41
CA GLU A 92 -7.79 -18.38 -6.44
C GLU A 92 -7.80 -19.16 -5.12
N GLY A 93 -8.95 -19.21 -4.44
CA GLY A 93 -9.10 -19.87 -3.14
C GLY A 93 -8.49 -19.13 -1.95
N ILE A 94 -7.97 -17.93 -2.12
CA ILE A 94 -7.40 -17.12 -1.05
C ILE A 94 -8.47 -16.21 -0.42
N ASP A 95 -8.73 -16.40 0.87
CA ASP A 95 -9.55 -15.47 1.65
C ASP A 95 -8.71 -14.24 2.04
N SER A 96 -9.04 -13.09 1.45
CA SER A 96 -8.36 -11.82 1.70
C SER A 96 -8.63 -11.23 3.09
N SER A 97 -9.62 -11.75 3.81
CA SER A 97 -9.98 -11.37 5.18
C SER A 97 -9.42 -12.30 6.25
N ASP A 98 -8.86 -13.44 5.86
CA ASP A 98 -8.24 -14.38 6.80
C ASP A 98 -7.05 -13.72 7.49
N ILE A 99 -7.09 -13.76 8.81
CA ILE A 99 -6.08 -13.14 9.67
C ILE A 99 -4.69 -13.72 9.46
N ASN A 100 -4.59 -15.04 9.23
CA ASN A 100 -3.30 -15.69 9.01
C ASN A 100 -2.71 -15.27 7.66
N ASN A 101 -3.54 -15.11 6.64
CA ASN A 101 -3.11 -14.59 5.35
C ASN A 101 -2.62 -13.14 5.48
N ILE A 102 -3.30 -12.30 6.26
CA ILE A 102 -2.86 -10.91 6.51
C ILE A 102 -1.56 -10.87 7.31
N LYS A 103 -1.41 -11.69 8.35
CA LYS A 103 -0.14 -11.82 9.10
C LYS A 103 0.99 -12.29 8.19
N HIS A 104 0.72 -13.22 7.30
CA HIS A 104 1.71 -13.76 6.34
C HIS A 104 2.20 -12.68 5.37
N VAL A 105 1.31 -11.91 4.74
CA VAL A 105 1.73 -10.86 3.81
C VAL A 105 2.48 -9.73 4.53
N ALA A 106 2.12 -9.40 5.78
CA ALA A 106 2.85 -8.43 6.58
C ALA A 106 4.30 -8.89 6.83
N ARG A 107 4.50 -10.18 7.13
CA ARG A 107 5.80 -10.78 7.31
C ARG A 107 6.64 -10.76 6.03
N ILE A 108 6.05 -11.08 4.88
CA ILE A 108 6.73 -11.01 3.57
C ILE A 108 7.21 -9.59 3.30
N GLY A 109 6.40 -8.57 3.58
CA GLY A 109 6.79 -7.18 3.42
C GLY A 109 8.04 -6.81 4.21
N LEU A 110 8.09 -7.22 5.48
CA LEU A 110 9.25 -7.02 6.34
C LEU A 110 10.50 -7.75 5.81
N GLU A 111 10.37 -9.03 5.47
CA GLU A 111 11.51 -9.87 5.06
C GLU A 111 12.09 -9.46 3.70
N LEU A 112 11.29 -8.90 2.80
CA LEU A 112 11.73 -8.43 1.49
C LEU A 112 12.19 -6.96 1.47
N GLY A 113 12.25 -6.30 2.63
CA GLY A 113 12.85 -4.98 2.76
C GLY A 113 11.92 -3.80 2.45
N ALA A 114 10.63 -3.90 2.80
CA ALA A 114 9.79 -2.71 2.81
C ALA A 114 10.16 -1.79 3.99
N ASP A 115 10.23 -0.48 3.76
CA ASP A 115 10.35 0.52 4.83
C ASP A 115 9.03 0.76 5.55
N MET A 116 7.91 0.59 4.85
CA MET A 116 6.56 0.57 5.41
C MET A 116 5.64 -0.32 4.57
N ILE A 117 4.62 -0.87 5.21
CA ILE A 117 3.64 -1.71 4.54
C ILE A 117 2.22 -1.15 4.65
N LYS A 118 1.42 -1.43 3.63
CA LYS A 118 -0.03 -1.21 3.65
C LYS A 118 -0.72 -2.55 3.51
N ILE A 119 -1.58 -2.87 4.49
CA ILE A 119 -2.31 -4.15 4.57
C ILE A 119 -3.81 -3.92 4.77
N PRO A 120 -4.66 -4.93 4.54
CA PRO A 120 -6.07 -4.89 4.95
C PRO A 120 -6.22 -4.65 6.46
N TYR A 121 -7.31 -3.98 6.83
CA TYR A 121 -7.66 -3.81 8.25
C TYR A 121 -8.20 -5.12 8.83
N ILE A 122 -7.79 -5.43 10.06
CA ILE A 122 -8.32 -6.54 10.86
C ILE A 122 -9.24 -5.95 11.94
N SER A 123 -10.53 -6.26 11.91
CA SER A 123 -11.53 -5.73 12.84
C SER A 123 -11.36 -6.21 14.28
N ASN A 124 -10.69 -7.34 14.52
CA ASN A 124 -10.34 -7.79 15.84
C ASN A 124 -9.13 -7.01 16.37
N GLU A 125 -9.38 -6.04 17.24
CA GLU A 125 -8.35 -5.13 17.76
C GLU A 125 -7.20 -5.84 18.49
N ASN A 126 -7.48 -6.90 19.23
CA ASN A 126 -6.44 -7.64 19.95
C ASN A 126 -5.46 -8.31 18.98
N ILE A 127 -5.98 -8.93 17.94
CA ILE A 127 -5.18 -9.59 16.92
C ILE A 127 -4.45 -8.55 16.07
N PHE A 128 -5.11 -7.45 15.75
CA PHE A 128 -4.48 -6.37 14.98
C PHE A 128 -3.34 -5.71 15.77
N ARG A 129 -3.52 -5.47 17.06
CA ARG A 129 -2.47 -4.97 17.98
C ARG A 129 -1.29 -5.94 18.07
N GLU A 130 -1.56 -7.24 18.16
CA GLU A 130 -0.51 -8.27 18.14
C GLU A 130 0.30 -8.22 16.84
N LEU A 131 -0.38 -8.11 15.67
CA LEU A 131 0.29 -7.98 14.38
C LEU A 131 1.17 -6.74 14.34
N ILE A 132 0.65 -5.58 14.74
CA ILE A 132 1.41 -4.31 14.77
C ILE A 132 2.63 -4.42 15.68
N ASN A 133 2.48 -4.97 16.88
CA ASN A 133 3.59 -5.11 17.83
C ASN A 133 4.70 -6.06 17.32
N ASN A 134 4.35 -7.02 16.49
CA ASN A 134 5.29 -7.97 15.89
C ASN A 134 5.83 -7.50 14.51
N THR A 135 5.44 -6.30 14.05
CA THR A 135 5.89 -5.72 12.78
C THR A 135 6.71 -4.47 13.08
N PRO A 136 8.06 -4.54 13.06
CA PRO A 136 8.92 -3.43 13.47
C PRO A 136 8.99 -2.25 12.51
N ILE A 137 8.35 -2.37 11.34
CA ILE A 137 8.21 -1.29 10.36
C ILE A 137 6.82 -0.64 10.43
N PRO A 138 6.66 0.62 10.00
CA PRO A 138 5.37 1.29 9.97
C PRO A 138 4.31 0.51 9.18
N VAL A 139 3.15 0.31 9.79
CA VAL A 139 1.99 -0.32 9.15
C VAL A 139 0.93 0.73 8.87
N LEU A 140 0.50 0.82 7.63
CA LEU A 140 -0.64 1.60 7.17
C LEU A 140 -1.82 0.68 6.88
N VAL A 141 -3.02 1.15 7.15
CA VAL A 141 -4.25 0.41 6.90
C VAL A 141 -4.90 0.85 5.58
N ALA A 142 -5.32 -0.13 4.79
CA ALA A 142 -6.09 0.11 3.58
C ALA A 142 -7.53 0.54 3.92
N GLY A 143 -8.05 1.51 3.17
CA GLY A 143 -9.42 2.00 3.36
C GLY A 143 -10.53 1.07 2.86
N GLY A 144 -10.20 -0.03 2.18
CA GLY A 144 -11.18 -0.98 1.67
C GLY A 144 -12.08 -0.42 0.55
N ASP A 145 -13.25 -1.05 0.39
CA ASP A 145 -14.30 -0.59 -0.50
C ASP A 145 -15.01 0.64 0.07
N LYS A 146 -15.83 1.31 -0.76
CA LYS A 146 -16.59 2.48 -0.31
C LYS A 146 -17.56 2.07 0.81
N GLN A 147 -17.45 2.75 1.94
CA GLN A 147 -18.29 2.60 3.13
C GLN A 147 -18.89 3.96 3.50
N ASP A 148 -19.79 3.98 4.48
CA ASP A 148 -20.24 5.23 5.07
C ASP A 148 -19.13 5.91 5.90
N GLU A 149 -19.27 7.21 6.12
CA GLU A 149 -18.25 8.04 6.77
C GLU A 149 -18.00 7.59 8.22
N GLU A 150 -19.05 7.24 8.97
CA GLU A 150 -18.94 6.80 10.35
C GLU A 150 -18.14 5.51 10.48
N HIS A 151 -18.39 4.55 9.59
CA HIS A 151 -17.65 3.30 9.54
C HIS A 151 -16.16 3.56 9.27
N VAL A 152 -15.85 4.42 8.30
CA VAL A 152 -14.46 4.77 7.95
C VAL A 152 -13.75 5.44 9.12
N LEU A 153 -14.39 6.39 9.80
CA LEU A 153 -13.82 7.09 10.95
C LEU A 153 -13.58 6.14 12.14
N ASN A 154 -14.51 5.23 12.41
CA ASN A 154 -14.35 4.21 13.45
C ASN A 154 -13.20 3.24 13.13
N MET A 155 -13.07 2.80 11.89
CA MET A 155 -11.95 1.97 11.43
C MET A 155 -10.62 2.70 11.61
N VAL A 156 -10.53 3.97 11.20
CA VAL A 156 -9.32 4.80 11.37
C VAL A 156 -8.96 4.93 12.85
N LYS A 157 -9.94 5.28 13.70
CA LYS A 157 -9.73 5.43 15.13
C LYS A 157 -9.21 4.13 15.76
N SER A 158 -9.84 3.00 15.46
CA SER A 158 -9.43 1.70 15.96
C SER A 158 -8.02 1.33 15.47
N ALA A 159 -7.73 1.49 14.18
CA ALA A 159 -6.42 1.21 13.60
C ALA A 159 -5.29 1.99 14.30
N ILE A 160 -5.47 3.30 14.48
CA ILE A 160 -4.48 4.16 15.16
C ILE A 160 -4.35 3.79 16.65
N THR A 161 -5.46 3.50 17.32
CA THR A 161 -5.45 3.05 18.74
C THR A 161 -4.70 1.72 18.91
N CYS A 162 -4.74 0.86 17.89
CA CYS A 162 -3.97 -0.40 17.87
C CYS A 162 -2.48 -0.20 17.56
N GLY A 163 -2.05 0.98 17.14
CA GLY A 163 -0.64 1.31 16.88
C GLY A 163 -0.25 1.42 15.42
N ALA A 164 -1.20 1.31 14.48
CA ALA A 164 -0.94 1.63 13.08
C ALA A 164 -0.43 3.07 12.95
N LYS A 165 0.51 3.31 12.03
CA LYS A 165 1.14 4.63 11.85
C LYS A 165 0.37 5.55 10.91
N GLY A 166 -0.70 5.05 10.30
CA GLY A 166 -1.57 5.81 9.43
C GLY A 166 -2.53 4.94 8.65
N VAL A 167 -3.24 5.60 7.75
CA VAL A 167 -4.17 4.97 6.83
C VAL A 167 -3.87 5.43 5.39
N SER A 168 -4.17 4.57 4.42
CA SER A 168 -4.07 4.93 3.01
C SER A 168 -5.41 4.68 2.34
N ILE A 169 -6.23 5.73 2.34
CA ILE A 169 -7.63 5.71 1.92
C ILE A 169 -7.78 6.48 0.61
N GLY A 170 -8.38 5.87 -0.40
CA GLY A 170 -8.66 6.50 -1.69
C GLY A 170 -10.16 6.66 -1.91
N ARG A 171 -10.87 5.57 -2.26
CA ARG A 171 -12.28 5.58 -2.67
C ARG A 171 -13.21 6.25 -1.65
N ASN A 172 -13.02 6.01 -0.38
CA ASN A 172 -13.81 6.61 0.70
C ASN A 172 -13.66 8.13 0.81
N ILE A 173 -12.58 8.71 0.27
CA ILE A 173 -12.35 10.16 0.22
C ILE A 173 -12.81 10.72 -1.13
N PHE A 174 -12.27 10.21 -2.24
CA PHE A 174 -12.51 10.79 -3.57
C PHE A 174 -13.94 10.58 -4.10
N GLN A 175 -14.64 9.55 -3.62
CA GLN A 175 -16.01 9.21 -4.00
C GLN A 175 -17.03 9.60 -2.91
N SER A 176 -16.62 10.33 -1.88
CA SER A 176 -17.53 10.88 -0.89
C SER A 176 -18.32 12.05 -1.47
N ASP A 177 -19.61 12.11 -1.16
CA ASP A 177 -20.46 13.23 -1.51
C ASP A 177 -20.13 14.49 -0.69
N ASN A 178 -19.52 14.29 0.49
CA ASN A 178 -19.13 15.34 1.43
C ASN A 178 -17.63 15.64 1.23
N LYS A 179 -17.30 16.46 0.24
CA LYS A 179 -15.91 16.86 -0.10
C LYS A 179 -15.33 17.94 0.84
N LYS A 180 -15.87 18.10 2.03
CA LYS A 180 -15.30 18.96 3.06
C LYS A 180 -14.22 18.16 3.81
N ILE A 181 -13.03 18.16 3.26
CA ILE A 181 -11.80 17.75 3.94
C ILE A 181 -11.01 19.02 4.23
#